data_9032a8ce6fbb6e3592b0a74091ce1981
#
_entry.id   9032a8ce6fbb6e3592b0a74091ce1981
#
_cell.length_a   1.000
_cell.length_b   1.000
_cell.length_c   1.000
_cell.angle_alpha   90.00
_cell.angle_beta   90.00
_cell.angle_gamma   90.00
#
_symmetry.space_group_name_H-M   'P 1'
#
loop_
_entity.id
_entity.type
_entity.pdbx_description
1 polymer ?
#
loop_
_entity_poly.entity_id
_entity_poly.type
_entity_poly.pdbx_seq_one_letter_code
_entity_poly.pdbx_strand_id
1 'polypeptide(L)'
;MKRVIFCIIGWVLVLGLHAQIVENMRIYTDKDCYVAGEDLWIKVCVTDSLSRGSVLSKVAYVEISDTKLVYAQGKIDLQNGNGWGRIRLPQVMHTGAYQLTAYT
;
A
#
# COMPACT_ATOMS: atom_id res chain seq x y z
N MET A 1 17.08 -18.09 10.04
CA MET A 1 16.56 -16.75 9.72
C MET A 1 15.58 -16.88 8.57
N LYS A 2 14.34 -16.53 8.81
CA LYS A 2 13.32 -16.67 7.78
C LYS A 2 13.30 -15.41 6.93
N ARG A 3 13.52 -15.58 5.66
CA ARG A 3 13.35 -14.48 4.70
C ARG A 3 11.94 -14.53 4.13
N VAL A 4 11.31 -13.39 4.11
CA VAL A 4 10.02 -13.24 3.45
C VAL A 4 10.30 -12.52 2.15
N ILE A 5 9.97 -13.17 1.05
CA ILE A 5 10.11 -12.58 -0.27
C ILE A 5 8.73 -12.10 -0.70
N PHE A 6 8.56 -10.81 -0.85
CA PHE A 6 7.33 -10.24 -1.38
C PHE A 6 7.47 -9.98 -2.86
N CYS A 7 6.53 -10.44 -3.62
CA CYS A 7 6.23 -9.76 -4.86
C CYS A 7 5.19 -8.70 -4.55
N ILE A 8 5.59 -7.46 -4.62
CA ILE A 8 4.66 -6.37 -4.45
C ILE A 8 4.01 -6.13 -5.79
N ILE A 9 2.79 -6.60 -5.91
CA ILE A 9 1.97 -6.27 -7.06
C ILE A 9 1.20 -5.03 -6.65
N GLY A 10 1.58 -3.91 -7.22
CA GLY A 10 0.84 -2.68 -7.01
C GLY A 10 -0.52 -2.79 -7.69
N TRP A 11 -1.54 -2.91 -6.91
CA TRP A 11 -2.90 -2.85 -7.43
C TRP A 11 -3.34 -1.40 -7.48
N VAL A 12 -3.80 -1.00 -8.64
CA VAL A 12 -4.51 0.27 -8.78
C VAL A 12 -5.97 -0.04 -8.55
N LEU A 13 -6.46 0.31 -7.37
CA LEU A 13 -7.87 0.20 -7.09
C LEU A 13 -8.51 1.50 -7.51
N VAL A 14 -9.30 1.44 -8.58
CA VAL A 14 -10.11 2.59 -9.00
C VAL A 14 -11.41 2.51 -8.21
N LEU A 15 -11.54 3.36 -7.20
CA LEU A 15 -12.79 3.51 -6.48
C LEU A 15 -13.60 4.62 -7.13
N GLY A 16 -14.23 4.28 -8.24
CA GLY A 16 -15.21 5.16 -8.84
C GLY A 16 -16.59 4.79 -8.34
N LEU A 17 -17.02 5.33 -7.22
CA LEU A 17 -18.38 5.11 -6.72
C LEU A 17 -19.40 5.94 -7.45
N HIS A 18 -19.01 7.01 -8.04
CA HIS A 18 -19.85 7.83 -8.90
C HIS A 18 -18.98 8.36 -10.03
N ALA A 19 -19.51 8.32 -11.22
CA ALA A 19 -18.82 8.56 -12.49
C ALA A 19 -18.10 9.90 -12.63
N GLN A 20 -18.04 10.73 -11.60
CA GLN A 20 -17.54 12.09 -11.73
C GLN A 20 -16.15 12.31 -11.16
N ILE A 21 -15.69 11.44 -10.25
CA ILE A 21 -14.40 11.61 -9.63
C ILE A 21 -13.68 10.27 -9.61
N VAL A 22 -12.65 10.17 -10.43
CA VAL A 22 -11.81 8.99 -10.49
C VAL A 22 -10.48 9.34 -9.86
N GLU A 23 -10.15 8.63 -8.80
CA GLU A 23 -8.82 8.70 -8.19
C GLU A 23 -8.00 7.50 -8.61
N ASN A 24 -6.77 7.74 -9.01
CA ASN A 24 -5.80 6.71 -9.28
C ASN A 24 -4.80 6.67 -8.15
N MET A 25 -4.43 5.48 -7.72
CA MET A 25 -3.48 5.30 -6.64
C MET A 25 -2.26 4.55 -7.12
N ARG A 26 -1.07 5.04 -6.76
CA ARG A 26 0.19 4.35 -6.98
C ARG A 26 0.89 4.16 -5.66
N ILE A 27 1.53 3.01 -5.52
CA ILE A 27 2.24 2.63 -4.32
C ILE A 27 3.68 2.35 -4.67
N TYR A 28 4.59 2.92 -3.89
CA TYR A 28 6.02 2.69 -4.02
C TYR A 28 6.56 2.17 -2.71
N THR A 29 7.44 1.21 -2.80
CA THR A 29 8.12 0.65 -1.63
C THR A 29 9.63 0.80 -1.78
N ASP A 30 10.34 0.76 -0.65
CA ASP A 30 11.78 0.91 -0.67
C ASP A 30 12.50 -0.34 -1.19
N LYS A 31 11.86 -1.51 -1.13
CA LYS A 31 12.45 -2.78 -1.60
C LYS A 31 11.38 -3.67 -2.20
N ASP A 32 11.81 -4.71 -2.90
CA ASP A 32 10.93 -5.75 -3.41
C ASP A 32 10.90 -6.98 -2.50
N CYS A 33 11.92 -7.14 -1.68
CA CYS A 33 12.07 -8.29 -0.79
C CYS A 33 12.36 -7.81 0.62
N TYR A 34 11.71 -8.47 1.59
CA TYR A 34 11.81 -8.10 2.99
C TYR A 34 12.03 -9.34 3.86
N VAL A 35 12.61 -9.10 5.02
CA VAL A 35 12.78 -10.10 6.07
C VAL A 35 11.71 -9.89 7.13
N ALA A 36 11.21 -10.96 7.73
CA ALA A 36 10.24 -10.86 8.83
C ALA A 36 10.78 -9.95 9.93
N GLY A 37 9.94 -9.08 10.48
CA GLY A 37 10.31 -8.12 11.50
C GLY A 37 10.89 -6.82 10.97
N GLU A 38 11.12 -6.72 9.68
CA GLU A 38 11.67 -5.53 9.03
C GLU A 38 10.57 -4.47 8.85
N ASP A 39 10.96 -3.20 8.78
CA ASP A 39 10.04 -2.12 8.43
C ASP A 39 9.93 -2.00 6.92
N LEU A 40 8.72 -1.98 6.43
CA LEU A 40 8.42 -1.71 5.03
C LEU A 40 8.04 -0.24 4.89
N TRP A 41 8.86 0.51 4.18
CA TRP A 41 8.57 1.91 3.88
C TRP A 41 7.74 2.01 2.63
N ILE A 42 6.71 2.82 2.69
CA ILE A 42 5.73 2.95 1.62
C ILE A 42 5.46 4.42 1.32
N LYS A 43 5.32 4.71 0.05
CA LYS A 43 4.81 5.99 -0.43
C LYS A 43 3.55 5.73 -1.22
N VAL A 44 2.51 6.49 -0.93
CA VAL A 44 1.22 6.43 -1.62
C VAL A 44 1.01 7.73 -2.36
N CYS A 45 0.66 7.63 -3.64
CA CYS A 45 0.30 8.78 -4.46
C CYS A 45 -1.09 8.57 -5.02
N VAL A 46 -1.99 9.49 -4.69
CA VAL A 46 -3.36 9.49 -5.19
C VAL A 46 -3.53 10.69 -6.11
N THR A 47 -3.91 10.43 -7.33
CA THR A 47 -4.10 11.49 -8.34
C THR A 47 -5.55 11.51 -8.80
N ASP A 48 -5.98 12.69 -9.25
CA ASP A 48 -7.30 12.86 -9.87
C ASP A 48 -7.25 12.51 -11.36
N SER A 49 -8.38 12.70 -12.05
CA SER A 49 -8.49 12.39 -13.48
C SER A 49 -7.57 13.24 -14.36
N LEU A 50 -7.03 14.34 -13.85
CA LEU A 50 -6.09 15.19 -14.57
C LEU A 50 -4.64 14.95 -14.13
N SER A 51 -4.38 13.86 -13.44
CA SER A 51 -3.05 13.49 -12.92
C SER A 51 -2.48 14.47 -11.91
N ARG A 52 -3.34 15.20 -11.22
CA ARG A 52 -2.95 16.09 -10.13
C ARG A 52 -3.14 15.40 -8.80
N GLY A 53 -2.39 15.81 -7.78
CA GLY A 53 -2.58 15.29 -6.44
C GLY A 53 -4.02 15.48 -5.98
N SER A 54 -4.67 14.39 -5.59
CA SER A 54 -6.06 14.46 -5.15
C SER A 54 -6.15 15.08 -3.76
N VAL A 55 -7.11 16.02 -3.60
CA VAL A 55 -7.39 16.63 -2.29
C VAL A 55 -8.60 15.98 -1.61
N LEU A 56 -9.23 15.01 -2.25
CA LEU A 56 -10.44 14.37 -1.75
C LEU A 56 -10.13 13.35 -0.65
N SER A 57 -9.11 12.56 -0.87
CA SER A 57 -8.73 11.52 0.08
C SER A 57 -7.70 12.07 1.06
N LYS A 58 -7.97 11.88 2.34
CA LYS A 58 -7.10 12.35 3.43
C LYS A 58 -6.28 11.23 4.05
N VAL A 59 -6.69 9.99 3.85
CA VAL A 59 -6.06 8.82 4.46
C VAL A 59 -6.07 7.67 3.47
N ALA A 60 -4.95 6.97 3.38
CA ALA A 60 -4.86 5.71 2.68
C ALA A 60 -4.65 4.58 3.68
N TYR A 61 -5.31 3.47 3.45
CA TYR A 61 -5.16 2.25 4.24
C TYR A 61 -4.34 1.25 3.44
N VAL A 62 -3.42 0.59 4.09
CA VAL A 62 -2.49 -0.34 3.44
C VAL A 62 -2.52 -1.66 4.16
N GLU A 63 -2.55 -2.74 3.42
CA GLU A 63 -2.57 -4.10 3.97
C GLU A 63 -1.56 -4.99 3.27
N ILE A 64 -0.92 -5.85 4.04
CA ILE A 64 -0.08 -6.92 3.51
C ILE A 64 -0.78 -8.23 3.81
N SER A 65 -1.09 -8.97 2.76
CA SER A 65 -1.88 -10.19 2.88
C SER A 65 -1.36 -11.28 1.94
N ASP A 66 -1.73 -12.50 2.26
CA ASP A 66 -1.67 -13.60 1.31
C ASP A 66 -3.10 -14.01 0.91
N THR A 67 -3.28 -15.20 0.38
CA THR A 67 -4.60 -15.65 -0.05
C THR A 67 -5.56 -15.94 1.10
N LYS A 68 -5.08 -15.97 2.34
CA LYS A 68 -5.88 -16.38 3.50
C LYS A 68 -5.96 -15.34 4.59
N LEU A 69 -4.87 -14.63 4.86
CA LEU A 69 -4.76 -13.77 6.05
C LEU A 69 -4.16 -12.42 5.70
N VAL A 70 -4.56 -11.42 6.48
CA VAL A 70 -3.91 -10.13 6.53
C VAL A 70 -2.87 -10.16 7.65
N TYR A 71 -1.62 -9.90 7.31
CA TYR A 71 -0.50 -9.99 8.25
C TYR A 71 -0.13 -8.66 8.88
N ALA A 72 -0.34 -7.59 8.16
CA ALA A 72 -0.03 -6.26 8.65
C ALA A 72 -0.94 -5.24 8.00
N GLN A 73 -1.25 -4.19 8.74
CA GLN A 73 -2.09 -3.09 8.28
C GLN A 73 -1.46 -1.78 8.70
N GLY A 74 -1.67 -0.76 7.91
CA GLY A 74 -1.19 0.57 8.21
C GLY A 74 -2.12 1.63 7.67
N LYS A 75 -1.92 2.84 8.18
CA LYS A 75 -2.71 4.00 7.83
C LYS A 75 -1.73 5.13 7.48
N ILE A 76 -1.95 5.76 6.36
CA ILE A 76 -1.06 6.79 5.85
C ILE A 76 -1.86 8.06 5.62
N ASP A 77 -1.43 9.13 6.27
CA ASP A 77 -2.05 10.44 6.08
C ASP A 77 -1.60 11.01 4.75
N LEU A 78 -2.55 11.54 3.99
CA LEU A 78 -2.31 12.11 2.68
C LEU A 78 -2.41 13.62 2.73
N GLN A 79 -1.45 14.27 2.07
CA GLN A 79 -1.49 15.71 1.80
C GLN A 79 -1.36 15.93 0.31
N ASN A 80 -2.38 16.51 -0.29
CA ASN A 80 -2.46 16.71 -1.74
C ASN A 80 -2.22 15.41 -2.51
N GLY A 81 -2.76 14.31 -1.98
CA GLY A 81 -2.65 13.00 -2.58
C GLY A 81 -1.35 12.25 -2.30
N ASN A 82 -0.43 12.82 -1.53
CA ASN A 82 0.86 12.19 -1.25
C ASN A 82 0.98 11.85 0.23
N GLY A 83 1.47 10.67 0.52
CA GLY A 83 1.70 10.24 1.87
C GLY A 83 2.86 9.25 1.98
N TRP A 84 3.46 9.21 3.17
CA TRP A 84 4.58 8.33 3.48
C TRP A 84 4.26 7.61 4.76
N GLY A 85 4.70 6.40 4.87
CA GLY A 85 4.58 5.67 6.09
C GLY A 85 5.45 4.44 6.11
N ARG A 86 5.39 3.74 7.22
CA ARG A 86 6.05 2.46 7.36
C ARG A 86 5.11 1.47 8.01
N ILE A 87 5.27 0.22 7.62
CA ILE A 87 4.54 -0.89 8.22
C ILE A 87 5.59 -1.85 8.75
N ARG A 88 5.48 -2.19 10.03
CA ARG A 88 6.35 -3.20 10.60
C ARG A 88 5.80 -4.57 10.29
N LEU A 89 6.63 -5.39 9.67
CA LEU A 89 6.27 -6.76 9.37
C LEU A 89 6.31 -7.62 10.63
N PRO A 90 5.39 -8.59 10.78
CA PRO A 90 5.43 -9.50 11.89
C PRO A 90 6.76 -10.24 11.99
N GLN A 91 7.15 -10.59 13.20
CA GLN A 91 8.38 -11.35 13.45
C GLN A 91 8.32 -12.74 12.87
N VAL A 92 7.13 -13.30 12.75
CA VAL A 92 6.92 -14.65 12.25
C VAL A 92 6.06 -14.56 10.99
N MET A 93 6.70 -14.78 9.84
CA MET A 93 6.03 -14.89 8.55
C MET A 93 6.70 -16.00 7.76
N HIS A 94 5.90 -16.76 7.03
CA HIS A 94 6.44 -17.78 6.14
C HIS A 94 7.06 -17.12 4.91
N THR A 95 8.13 -17.71 4.42
CA THR A 95 8.73 -17.30 3.16
C THR A 95 7.74 -17.53 2.02
N GLY A 96 7.53 -16.51 1.23
CA GLY A 96 6.59 -16.61 0.11
C GLY A 96 6.31 -15.26 -0.50
N ALA A 97 5.30 -15.22 -1.35
CA ALA A 97 4.82 -14.01 -2.00
C ALA A 97 3.61 -13.47 -1.23
N TYR A 98 3.61 -12.17 -1.03
CA TYR A 98 2.52 -11.46 -0.36
C TYR A 98 2.01 -10.34 -1.25
N GLN A 99 0.78 -9.94 -1.02
CA GLN A 99 0.16 -8.85 -1.76
C GLN A 99 0.10 -7.61 -0.88
N LEU A 100 0.52 -6.50 -1.45
CA LEU A 100 0.36 -5.19 -0.84
C LEU A 100 -0.84 -4.51 -1.49
N THR A 101 -1.84 -4.18 -0.70
CA THR A 101 -3.06 -3.53 -1.16
C THR A 101 -3.23 -2.20 -0.45
N ALA A 102 -3.56 -1.17 -1.22
CA ALA A 102 -3.87 0.13 -0.65
C ALA A 102 -5.22 0.61 -1.16
N TYR A 103 -5.94 1.29 -0.29
CA TYR A 103 -7.26 1.85 -0.61
C TYR A 103 -7.53 3.11 0.21
N THR A 104 -8.47 3.89 -0.21
CA THR A 104 -8.87 5.12 0.49
C THR A 104 -10.24 5.05 1.12
#